data_0c3be6646cf291f85861d8e0126b5a87
#
_entry.id   0c3be6646cf291f85861d8e0126b5a87
#
_cell.length_a   1.000
_cell.length_b   1.000
_cell.length_c   1.000
_cell.angle_alpha   90.00
_cell.angle_beta   90.00
_cell.angle_gamma   90.00
#
_symmetry.space_group_name_H-M   'P 1'
#
loop_
_entity.id
_entity.type
_entity.pdbx_description
1 polymer ?
#
loop_
_entity_poly.entity_id
_entity_poly.type
_entity_poly.pdbx_seq_one_letter_code
_entity_poly.pdbx_strand_id
1 'polypeptide(L)'
;ICYPKNDLPPKCGRPLLIAIHGGAFLAGNKDTESPPRWLTDFAKRGYTTASINYRLGMFQTNAEVNCNISAYGVPWNCLNMQDTAEWYRGYYRGMQDAKGALRFLVNHAAEYQIDPKNIFLVGESAGGFVALATAFLDDPTEKPLQCSSLPNALPPNKIYENQCIQSTGFDTSIASMKLVRPDLGSVEGNLNPTTINYQIKGVGNFYGGMMSNYFLKHSYSKAPVLYLFHQPNDLVVPIEGGIFYQGAGICYSNFPTFCQSIVNRPRLIGSLGIKNMIDSLNGKVEVPKYIYE
;
A
#
# COMPACT_ATOMS: atom_id res chain seq x y z
N ILE A 1 3.01 -5.50 -18.29
CA ILE A 1 3.06 -4.20 -18.98
C ILE A 1 2.24 -4.31 -20.24
N CYS A 2 1.37 -3.32 -20.51
CA CYS A 2 0.54 -3.23 -21.72
C CYS A 2 0.69 -1.84 -22.33
N TYR A 3 0.74 -1.75 -23.65
CA TYR A 3 0.68 -0.52 -24.43
C TYR A 3 0.21 -0.78 -25.85
N PRO A 4 -0.35 0.23 -26.58
CA PRO A 4 -0.79 0.05 -27.95
C PRO A 4 0.39 -0.29 -28.88
N LYS A 5 0.29 -1.40 -29.62
CA LYS A 5 1.34 -1.83 -30.56
C LYS A 5 1.21 -1.21 -31.97
N ASN A 6 -0.02 -0.91 -32.37
CA ASN A 6 -0.34 -0.49 -33.74
C ASN A 6 -0.55 1.04 -33.84
N ASP A 7 -0.16 1.77 -32.84
CA ASP A 7 -0.31 3.22 -32.75
C ASP A 7 1.04 3.85 -32.41
N LEU A 8 1.39 4.92 -33.10
CA LEU A 8 2.63 5.64 -32.85
C LEU A 8 2.52 6.40 -31.52
N PRO A 9 3.51 6.31 -30.65
CA PRO A 9 3.50 7.08 -29.40
C PRO A 9 3.60 8.57 -29.70
N PRO A 10 3.08 9.43 -28.82
CA PRO A 10 3.37 10.85 -28.85
C PRO A 10 4.88 11.10 -28.81
N LYS A 11 5.33 12.25 -29.30
CA LYS A 11 6.75 12.62 -29.39
C LYS A 11 7.51 12.49 -28.06
N CYS A 12 6.84 12.75 -26.93
CA CYS A 12 7.43 12.64 -25.57
C CYS A 12 7.21 11.25 -24.93
N GLY A 13 6.59 10.32 -25.63
CA GLY A 13 6.16 9.03 -25.05
C GLY A 13 4.71 9.06 -24.56
N ARG A 14 4.26 7.94 -24.03
CA ARG A 14 2.91 7.74 -23.51
C ARG A 14 2.86 8.04 -22.03
N PRO A 15 1.75 8.54 -21.47
CA PRO A 15 1.59 8.57 -20.04
C PRO A 15 1.69 7.15 -19.46
N LEU A 16 2.32 7.02 -18.31
CA LEU A 16 2.44 5.76 -17.58
C LEU A 16 1.37 5.67 -16.49
N LEU A 17 0.65 4.54 -16.43
CA LEU A 17 -0.19 4.19 -15.30
C LEU A 17 0.37 2.95 -14.60
N ILE A 18 0.65 3.04 -13.31
CA ILE A 18 1.05 1.91 -12.49
C ILE A 18 -0.12 1.52 -11.58
N ALA A 19 -0.61 0.28 -11.73
CA ALA A 19 -1.69 -0.29 -10.94
C ALA A 19 -1.13 -1.16 -9.81
N ILE A 20 -1.66 -0.96 -8.59
CA ILE A 20 -1.18 -1.59 -7.36
C ILE A 20 -2.35 -2.31 -6.69
N HIS A 21 -2.23 -3.62 -6.51
CA HIS A 21 -3.29 -4.46 -5.96
C HIS A 21 -3.52 -4.26 -4.46
N GLY A 22 -4.71 -4.61 -3.98
CA GLY A 22 -5.09 -4.64 -2.58
C GLY A 22 -4.57 -5.86 -1.82
N GLY A 23 -5.28 -6.26 -0.74
CA GLY A 23 -4.99 -7.48 0.00
C GLY A 23 -4.32 -7.26 1.36
N ALA A 24 -4.55 -6.13 2.01
CA ALA A 24 -4.09 -5.84 3.39
C ALA A 24 -2.58 -6.00 3.62
N PHE A 25 -1.76 -5.87 2.59
CA PHE A 25 -0.32 -6.16 2.58
C PHE A 25 0.03 -7.64 2.84
N LEU A 26 -0.96 -8.53 2.80
CA LEU A 26 -0.84 -9.95 3.15
C LEU A 26 -1.09 -10.86 1.97
N ALA A 27 -1.88 -10.45 1.02
CA ALA A 27 -2.37 -11.24 -0.10
C ALA A 27 -2.50 -10.39 -1.37
N GLY A 28 -2.95 -11.02 -2.45
CA GLY A 28 -3.12 -10.39 -3.75
C GLY A 28 -1.89 -10.52 -4.65
N ASN A 29 -2.07 -10.21 -5.89
CA ASN A 29 -1.00 -10.16 -6.89
C ASN A 29 -1.39 -9.27 -8.07
N LYS A 30 -0.42 -8.95 -8.93
CA LYS A 30 -0.58 -8.08 -10.09
C LYS A 30 -1.57 -8.57 -11.16
N ASP A 31 -1.96 -9.83 -11.11
CA ASP A 31 -2.78 -10.48 -12.13
C ASP A 31 -4.23 -10.72 -11.68
N THR A 32 -4.59 -10.31 -10.44
CA THR A 32 -5.92 -10.48 -9.85
C THR A 32 -6.61 -9.15 -9.56
N GLU A 33 -7.93 -9.20 -9.41
CA GLU A 33 -8.79 -8.07 -9.04
C GLU A 33 -8.84 -6.97 -10.10
N SER A 34 -8.81 -5.70 -9.68
CA SER A 34 -8.96 -4.53 -10.58
C SER A 34 -7.74 -4.24 -11.48
N PRO A 35 -6.48 -4.48 -11.06
CA PRO A 35 -5.32 -4.12 -11.87
C PRO A 35 -5.34 -4.59 -13.32
N PRO A 36 -5.62 -5.86 -13.67
CA PRO A 36 -5.62 -6.30 -15.07
C PRO A 36 -6.64 -5.57 -15.94
N ARG A 37 -7.78 -5.20 -15.36
CA ARG A 37 -8.81 -4.43 -16.06
C ARG A 37 -8.34 -3.01 -16.34
N TRP A 38 -7.76 -2.35 -15.34
CA TRP A 38 -7.21 -1.00 -15.53
C TRP A 38 -6.10 -0.98 -16.59
N LEU A 39 -5.22 -1.99 -16.59
CA LEU A 39 -4.17 -2.07 -17.61
C LEU A 39 -4.76 -2.05 -19.03
N THR A 40 -5.73 -2.90 -19.28
CA THR A 40 -6.36 -3.00 -20.61
C THR A 40 -7.11 -1.74 -20.99
N ASP A 41 -7.89 -1.19 -20.07
CA ASP A 41 -8.75 -0.04 -20.33
C ASP A 41 -7.94 1.24 -20.57
N PHE A 42 -6.85 1.44 -19.84
CA PHE A 42 -5.98 2.61 -20.05
C PHE A 42 -5.03 2.41 -21.23
N ALA A 43 -4.55 1.21 -21.50
CA ALA A 43 -3.77 0.95 -22.71
C ALA A 43 -4.59 1.28 -23.99
N LYS A 44 -5.88 0.92 -24.04
CA LYS A 44 -6.78 1.32 -25.14
C LYS A 44 -6.94 2.84 -25.29
N ARG A 45 -6.63 3.61 -24.27
CA ARG A 45 -6.66 5.08 -24.25
C ARG A 45 -5.30 5.72 -24.54
N GLY A 46 -4.31 4.92 -24.95
CA GLY A 46 -3.00 5.40 -25.35
C GLY A 46 -1.94 5.43 -24.23
N TYR A 47 -2.24 4.93 -23.05
CA TYR A 47 -1.27 4.81 -21.96
C TYR A 47 -0.33 3.62 -22.13
N THR A 48 0.86 3.72 -21.60
CA THR A 48 1.62 2.56 -21.17
C THR A 48 1.17 2.24 -19.74
N THR A 49 0.82 0.98 -19.49
CA THR A 49 0.28 0.55 -18.19
C THR A 49 1.09 -0.61 -17.62
N ALA A 50 1.25 -0.63 -16.32
CA ALA A 50 1.94 -1.71 -15.62
C ALA A 50 1.18 -2.08 -14.33
N SER A 51 1.05 -3.36 -14.03
CA SER A 51 0.68 -3.85 -12.71
C SER A 51 1.89 -4.43 -12.02
N ILE A 52 2.02 -4.22 -10.72
CA ILE A 52 3.18 -4.63 -9.95
C ILE A 52 2.81 -5.58 -8.82
N ASN A 53 3.72 -6.49 -8.51
CA ASN A 53 3.75 -7.15 -7.22
C ASN A 53 4.62 -6.34 -6.27
N TYR A 54 4.28 -6.40 -4.98
CA TYR A 54 5.11 -5.89 -3.90
C TYR A 54 5.23 -6.95 -2.82
N ARG A 55 6.26 -6.87 -1.98
CA ARG A 55 6.50 -7.85 -0.91
C ARG A 55 5.32 -7.88 0.05
N LEU A 56 4.71 -9.05 0.14
CA LEU A 56 3.60 -9.34 1.05
C LEU A 56 4.13 -9.85 2.40
N GLY A 57 3.23 -9.82 3.38
CA GLY A 57 3.50 -10.30 4.71
C GLY A 57 3.97 -9.21 5.66
N MET A 58 3.69 -9.43 6.94
CA MET A 58 3.96 -8.48 8.00
C MET A 58 5.16 -8.87 8.86
N PHE A 59 5.82 -10.01 8.59
CA PHE A 59 7.10 -10.33 9.21
C PHE A 59 8.10 -10.97 8.26
N GLN A 60 9.34 -10.74 8.57
CA GLN A 60 10.43 -11.46 7.94
C GLN A 60 10.82 -12.63 8.85
N THR A 61 10.63 -13.83 8.40
CA THR A 61 11.23 -15.02 8.96
C THR A 61 12.00 -15.72 7.86
N ASN A 62 13.03 -16.50 8.20
CA ASN A 62 13.68 -17.39 7.26
C ASN A 62 12.82 -18.63 6.94
N ALA A 63 11.68 -18.77 7.59
CA ALA A 63 10.70 -19.81 7.32
C ALA A 63 9.81 -19.35 6.15
N GLU A 64 9.36 -20.30 5.35
CA GLU A 64 8.40 -20.06 4.25
C GLU A 64 7.03 -19.57 4.73
N VAL A 65 6.81 -19.53 6.03
CA VAL A 65 5.60 -19.03 6.66
C VAL A 65 5.54 -17.51 6.52
N ASN A 66 4.84 -17.09 5.52
CA ASN A 66 4.44 -15.71 5.38
C ASN A 66 2.93 -15.61 5.63
N CYS A 67 2.41 -14.41 5.72
CA CYS A 67 1.00 -14.17 5.93
C CYS A 67 0.18 -14.32 4.64
N ASN A 68 0.69 -14.99 3.66
CA ASN A 68 0.00 -15.24 2.41
C ASN A 68 -1.10 -16.28 2.63
N ILE A 69 -2.34 -15.84 2.71
CA ILE A 69 -3.53 -16.68 2.83
C ILE A 69 -3.56 -17.75 1.75
N SER A 70 -3.14 -17.42 0.54
CA SER A 70 -3.15 -18.33 -0.60
C SER A 70 -2.18 -19.49 -0.44
N ALA A 71 -1.10 -19.34 0.32
CA ALA A 71 -0.10 -20.38 0.53
C ALA A 71 -0.54 -21.43 1.55
N TYR A 72 -1.41 -21.08 2.50
CA TYR A 72 -1.73 -21.93 3.63
C TYR A 72 -3.17 -22.39 3.68
N GLY A 73 -4.05 -21.84 2.85
CA GLY A 73 -5.48 -22.18 2.89
C GLY A 73 -6.16 -21.85 4.22
N VAL A 74 -5.45 -21.16 5.12
CA VAL A 74 -5.92 -20.77 6.44
C VAL A 74 -6.16 -19.26 6.49
N PRO A 75 -7.18 -18.84 7.21
CA PRO A 75 -7.43 -17.43 7.41
C PRO A 75 -6.28 -16.79 8.18
N TRP A 76 -6.10 -15.57 7.97
CA TRP A 76 -5.08 -14.63 8.37
C TRP A 76 -4.38 -14.97 9.68
N ASN A 77 -3.07 -14.95 9.62
CA ASN A 77 -2.27 -15.15 10.81
C ASN A 77 -2.43 -13.96 11.77
N CYS A 78 -3.17 -14.19 12.86
CA CYS A 78 -3.42 -13.19 13.89
C CYS A 78 -2.15 -12.61 14.50
N LEU A 79 -1.04 -13.35 14.46
CA LEU A 79 0.27 -12.91 14.91
C LEU A 79 0.68 -11.58 14.28
N ASN A 80 0.45 -11.46 13.00
CA ASN A 80 0.94 -10.35 12.23
C ASN A 80 0.05 -9.13 12.33
N MET A 81 -1.24 -9.37 12.50
CA MET A 81 -2.23 -8.31 12.55
C MET A 81 -2.29 -7.61 13.91
N GLN A 82 -1.65 -8.16 14.94
CA GLN A 82 -1.69 -7.62 16.29
C GLN A 82 -0.66 -6.55 16.57
N ASP A 83 0.43 -6.55 15.82
CA ASP A 83 1.53 -5.63 16.09
C ASP A 83 1.48 -4.44 15.13
N THR A 84 1.27 -3.27 15.68
CA THR A 84 1.28 -2.00 14.95
C THR A 84 2.55 -1.83 14.10
N ALA A 85 3.70 -2.27 14.60
CA ALA A 85 4.96 -2.15 13.86
C ALA A 85 4.95 -3.00 12.59
N GLU A 86 4.36 -4.20 12.61
CA GLU A 86 4.31 -5.05 11.42
C GLU A 86 3.42 -4.46 10.31
N TRP A 87 2.35 -3.76 10.66
CA TRP A 87 1.54 -3.02 9.71
C TRP A 87 2.35 -1.91 9.00
N TYR A 88 3.06 -1.10 9.78
CA TYR A 88 3.94 -0.07 9.22
C TYR A 88 5.05 -0.68 8.35
N ARG A 89 5.63 -1.79 8.78
CA ARG A 89 6.71 -2.45 8.05
C ARG A 89 6.24 -3.08 6.74
N GLY A 90 5.06 -3.72 6.73
CA GLY A 90 4.44 -4.28 5.52
C GLY A 90 4.14 -3.20 4.49
N TYR A 91 3.47 -2.16 4.91
CA TYR A 91 3.17 -0.98 4.11
C TYR A 91 4.43 -0.31 3.54
N TYR A 92 5.46 -0.09 4.37
CA TYR A 92 6.71 0.58 3.98
C TYR A 92 7.49 -0.23 2.94
N ARG A 93 7.56 -1.56 3.08
CA ARG A 93 8.17 -2.43 2.07
C ARG A 93 7.41 -2.35 0.75
N GLY A 94 6.09 -2.36 0.78
CA GLY A 94 5.26 -2.20 -0.42
C GLY A 94 5.54 -0.89 -1.14
N MET A 95 5.67 0.21 -0.41
CA MET A 95 6.05 1.51 -0.96
C MET A 95 7.44 1.48 -1.60
N GLN A 96 8.46 0.92 -0.93
CA GLN A 96 9.81 0.81 -1.50
C GLN A 96 9.83 -0.01 -2.78
N ASP A 97 9.05 -1.10 -2.84
CA ASP A 97 8.94 -1.94 -4.03
C ASP A 97 8.23 -1.21 -5.18
N ALA A 98 7.18 -0.45 -4.88
CA ALA A 98 6.49 0.38 -5.87
C ALA A 98 7.39 1.49 -6.43
N LYS A 99 8.18 2.16 -5.57
CA LYS A 99 9.22 3.10 -6.01
C LYS A 99 10.28 2.43 -6.89
N GLY A 100 10.71 1.23 -6.51
CA GLY A 100 11.64 0.43 -7.31
C GLY A 100 11.08 0.05 -8.68
N ALA A 101 9.81 -0.37 -8.75
CA ALA A 101 9.13 -0.68 -10.00
C ALA A 101 8.95 0.56 -10.89
N LEU A 102 8.60 1.70 -10.29
CA LEU A 102 8.51 2.98 -11.00
C LEU A 102 9.87 3.34 -11.64
N ARG A 103 10.96 3.28 -10.88
CA ARG A 103 12.30 3.56 -11.40
C ARG A 103 12.71 2.56 -12.49
N PHE A 104 12.35 1.28 -12.37
CA PHE A 104 12.55 0.30 -13.43
C PHE A 104 11.89 0.74 -14.73
N LEU A 105 10.60 1.10 -14.67
CA LEU A 105 9.83 1.54 -15.84
C LEU A 105 10.41 2.83 -16.45
N VAL A 106 10.84 3.77 -15.63
CA VAL A 106 11.49 5.01 -16.07
C VAL A 106 12.84 4.73 -16.75
N ASN A 107 13.63 3.82 -16.22
CA ASN A 107 14.91 3.41 -16.84
C ASN A 107 14.70 2.73 -18.21
N HIS A 108 13.53 2.11 -18.43
CA HIS A 108 13.15 1.47 -19.71
C HIS A 108 12.12 2.31 -20.48
N ALA A 109 12.11 3.63 -20.26
CA ALA A 109 11.10 4.50 -20.85
C ALA A 109 11.08 4.45 -22.38
N ALA A 110 12.25 4.36 -23.03
CA ALA A 110 12.34 4.22 -24.48
C ALA A 110 11.75 2.91 -25.00
N GLU A 111 12.01 1.79 -24.30
CA GLU A 111 11.51 0.47 -24.67
C GLU A 111 9.98 0.39 -24.56
N TYR A 112 9.42 0.93 -23.48
CA TYR A 112 7.97 0.88 -23.20
C TYR A 112 7.23 2.14 -23.66
N GLN A 113 7.89 3.02 -24.40
CA GLN A 113 7.31 4.26 -24.95
C GLN A 113 6.74 5.18 -23.87
N ILE A 114 7.39 5.29 -22.71
CA ILE A 114 6.91 6.04 -21.55
C ILE A 114 7.39 7.49 -21.60
N ASP A 115 6.50 8.44 -21.26
CA ASP A 115 6.87 9.80 -20.87
C ASP A 115 7.15 9.85 -19.35
N PRO A 116 8.43 9.97 -18.92
CA PRO A 116 8.77 10.01 -17.49
C PRO A 116 8.19 11.22 -16.74
N LYS A 117 7.71 12.24 -17.45
CA LYS A 117 7.10 13.42 -16.85
C LYS A 117 5.59 13.32 -16.68
N ASN A 118 5.01 12.18 -17.07
CA ASN A 118 3.57 12.00 -17.08
C ASN A 118 3.16 10.64 -16.51
N ILE A 119 3.35 10.48 -15.19
CA ILE A 119 3.16 9.22 -14.46
C ILE A 119 1.97 9.32 -13.53
N PHE A 120 1.16 8.27 -13.52
CA PHE A 120 0.01 8.10 -12.66
C PHE A 120 0.12 6.79 -11.87
N LEU A 121 -0.26 6.84 -10.59
CA LEU A 121 -0.39 5.66 -9.74
C LEU A 121 -1.86 5.42 -9.45
N VAL A 122 -2.27 4.17 -9.41
CA VAL A 122 -3.63 3.80 -8.98
C VAL A 122 -3.55 2.57 -8.09
N GLY A 123 -4.27 2.60 -6.99
CA GLY A 123 -4.30 1.47 -6.08
C GLY A 123 -5.63 1.32 -5.36
N GLU A 124 -5.95 0.08 -5.03
CA GLU A 124 -7.16 -0.27 -4.27
C GLU A 124 -6.78 -0.80 -2.89
N SER A 125 -7.55 -0.44 -1.86
CA SER A 125 -7.33 -0.91 -0.49
C SER A 125 -5.87 -0.69 -0.06
N ALA A 126 -5.15 -1.74 0.32
CA ALA A 126 -3.71 -1.67 0.62
C ALA A 126 -2.87 -1.05 -0.50
N GLY A 127 -3.23 -1.30 -1.77
CA GLY A 127 -2.58 -0.69 -2.93
C GLY A 127 -2.77 0.83 -2.98
N GLY A 128 -3.91 1.34 -2.52
CA GLY A 128 -4.15 2.78 -2.37
C GLY A 128 -3.20 3.42 -1.35
N PHE A 129 -2.97 2.76 -0.22
CA PHE A 129 -1.95 3.19 0.76
C PHE A 129 -0.56 3.21 0.15
N VAL A 130 -0.20 2.17 -0.59
CA VAL A 130 1.11 2.09 -1.26
C VAL A 130 1.25 3.17 -2.32
N ALA A 131 0.20 3.43 -3.13
CA ALA A 131 0.21 4.47 -4.17
C ALA A 131 0.41 5.87 -3.57
N LEU A 132 -0.33 6.21 -2.52
CA LEU A 132 -0.21 7.48 -1.80
C LEU A 132 1.20 7.63 -1.19
N ALA A 133 1.69 6.61 -0.52
CA ALA A 133 3.02 6.66 0.07
C ALA A 133 4.13 6.77 -0.98
N THR A 134 4.00 6.09 -2.11
CA THR A 134 4.97 6.17 -3.22
C THR A 134 5.08 7.60 -3.75
N ALA A 135 3.98 8.34 -3.75
CA ALA A 135 3.91 9.69 -4.29
C ALA A 135 4.31 10.79 -3.28
N PHE A 136 4.12 10.57 -1.98
CA PHE A 136 4.19 11.62 -0.97
C PHE A 136 5.20 11.38 0.15
N LEU A 137 5.67 10.16 0.37
CA LEU A 137 6.75 9.87 1.32
C LEU A 137 8.10 9.99 0.59
N ASP A 138 8.71 11.14 0.61
CA ASP A 138 9.94 11.43 -0.13
C ASP A 138 11.08 12.01 0.75
N ASP A 139 10.80 12.36 2.00
CA ASP A 139 11.79 12.87 2.94
C ASP A 139 12.21 11.77 3.96
N PRO A 140 13.51 11.64 4.27
CA PRO A 140 13.98 10.69 5.27
C PRO A 140 13.35 10.83 6.66
N THR A 141 12.92 12.04 7.04
CA THR A 141 12.29 12.30 8.33
C THR A 141 10.86 11.77 8.44
N GLU A 142 10.28 11.36 7.32
CA GLU A 142 8.93 10.76 7.25
C GLU A 142 8.95 9.24 7.45
N LYS A 143 10.14 8.64 7.53
CA LYS A 143 10.26 7.22 7.82
C LYS A 143 9.62 6.91 9.17
N PRO A 144 8.60 6.01 9.22
CA PRO A 144 8.01 5.63 10.48
C PRO A 144 9.03 4.99 11.41
N LEU A 145 9.01 5.35 12.70
CA LEU A 145 9.91 4.77 13.71
C LEU A 145 9.85 3.25 13.74
N GLN A 146 8.69 2.67 13.46
CA GLN A 146 8.47 1.24 13.37
C GLN A 146 9.25 0.57 12.24
N CYS A 147 9.71 1.34 11.26
CA CYS A 147 10.49 0.87 10.12
C CYS A 147 12.02 0.92 10.36
N SER A 148 12.44 1.47 11.48
CA SER A 148 13.83 1.38 11.98
C SER A 148 14.09 0.00 12.60
N SER A 149 15.33 -0.26 13.02
CA SER A 149 15.65 -1.47 13.76
C SER A 149 14.90 -1.50 15.09
N LEU A 150 14.17 -2.57 15.32
CA LEU A 150 13.42 -2.81 16.54
C LEU A 150 13.90 -4.09 17.21
N PRO A 151 13.71 -4.21 18.54
CA PRO A 151 13.91 -5.50 19.23
C PRO A 151 13.04 -6.59 18.59
N ASN A 152 13.55 -7.82 18.58
CA ASN A 152 12.75 -8.96 18.15
C ASN A 152 11.47 -9.05 19.00
N ALA A 153 10.34 -9.15 18.35
CA ALA A 153 9.08 -9.36 19.05
C ALA A 153 8.84 -10.85 19.24
N LEU A 154 8.37 -11.20 20.43
CA LEU A 154 7.73 -12.49 20.66
C LEU A 154 6.24 -12.32 20.42
N PRO A 155 5.59 -13.26 19.74
CA PRO A 155 4.15 -13.24 19.62
C PRO A 155 3.54 -13.31 21.02
N PRO A 156 2.49 -12.52 21.32
CA PRO A 156 1.82 -12.58 22.61
C PRO A 156 1.09 -13.93 22.77
N ASN A 157 1.55 -14.76 23.69
CA ASN A 157 1.10 -16.15 23.84
C ASN A 157 -0.41 -16.33 24.12
N LYS A 158 -1.04 -15.38 24.81
CA LYS A 158 -2.41 -15.58 25.31
C LYS A 158 -3.53 -15.35 24.30
N ILE A 159 -3.28 -14.59 23.25
CA ILE A 159 -4.33 -14.19 22.31
C ILE A 159 -4.53 -15.25 21.23
N TYR A 160 -3.53 -16.08 21.00
CA TYR A 160 -3.59 -17.14 19.99
C TYR A 160 -4.37 -18.36 20.44
N GLU A 161 -4.34 -18.65 21.73
CA GLU A 161 -4.91 -19.87 22.28
C GLU A 161 -6.41 -19.96 22.05
N ASN A 162 -7.11 -18.84 21.87
CA ASN A 162 -8.56 -18.86 21.96
C ASN A 162 -9.32 -18.56 20.66
N GLN A 163 -8.73 -17.96 19.63
CA GLN A 163 -9.56 -17.50 18.50
C GLN A 163 -9.04 -17.79 17.10
N CYS A 164 -7.74 -17.71 16.83
CA CYS A 164 -7.22 -17.91 15.49
C CYS A 164 -6.51 -19.24 15.29
N ILE A 165 -5.78 -19.71 16.30
CA ILE A 165 -4.98 -20.93 16.19
C ILE A 165 -5.84 -22.17 16.36
N GLN A 166 -6.75 -22.20 17.34
CA GLN A 166 -7.56 -23.36 17.63
C GLN A 166 -8.65 -23.63 16.59
N SER A 167 -9.19 -22.60 15.99
CA SER A 167 -10.26 -22.73 15.00
C SER A 167 -9.79 -23.04 13.58
N THR A 168 -8.52 -22.85 13.29
CA THR A 168 -7.99 -22.94 11.93
C THR A 168 -6.95 -24.02 11.72
N GLY A 169 -6.61 -24.80 12.76
CA GLY A 169 -5.56 -25.81 12.69
C GLY A 169 -4.15 -25.22 12.45
N PHE A 170 -3.93 -23.99 12.87
CA PHE A 170 -2.65 -23.30 12.73
C PHE A 170 -1.54 -24.04 13.49
N ASP A 171 -0.37 -24.17 12.88
CA ASP A 171 0.80 -24.78 13.51
C ASP A 171 1.32 -23.91 14.66
N THR A 172 1.14 -24.36 15.89
CA THR A 172 1.57 -23.66 17.10
C THR A 172 3.09 -23.50 17.21
N SER A 173 3.87 -24.28 16.47
CA SER A 173 5.33 -24.09 16.41
C SER A 173 5.73 -22.73 15.84
N ILE A 174 4.89 -22.15 14.98
CA ILE A 174 5.08 -20.84 14.40
C ILE A 174 4.88 -19.73 15.44
N ALA A 175 4.02 -19.94 16.42
CA ALA A 175 3.78 -18.99 17.51
C ALA A 175 5.03 -18.72 18.36
N SER A 176 6.00 -19.63 18.37
CA SER A 176 7.28 -19.47 19.06
C SER A 176 8.35 -18.71 18.28
N MET A 177 8.10 -18.40 17.00
CA MET A 177 9.09 -17.70 16.17
C MET A 177 9.30 -16.26 16.62
N LYS A 178 10.55 -15.86 16.73
CA LYS A 178 10.93 -14.47 16.96
C LYS A 178 10.76 -13.68 15.66
N LEU A 179 10.02 -12.57 15.75
CA LEU A 179 9.92 -11.61 14.65
C LEU A 179 11.22 -10.80 14.56
N VAL A 180 11.98 -11.03 13.52
CA VAL A 180 13.19 -10.25 13.24
C VAL A 180 12.81 -8.92 12.62
N ARG A 181 13.27 -7.82 13.21
CA ARG A 181 12.88 -6.45 12.84
C ARG A 181 14.10 -5.58 12.50
N PRO A 182 14.80 -5.86 11.41
CA PRO A 182 15.92 -5.03 10.96
C PRO A 182 15.42 -3.65 10.50
N ASP A 183 16.34 -2.70 10.41
CA ASP A 183 16.08 -1.44 9.71
C ASP A 183 15.71 -1.71 8.25
N LEU A 184 14.65 -1.08 7.77
CA LEU A 184 14.15 -1.27 6.40
C LEU A 184 14.80 -0.33 5.37
N GLY A 185 15.75 0.50 5.80
CA GLY A 185 16.43 1.44 4.93
C GLY A 185 15.68 2.74 4.67
N SER A 186 16.08 3.46 3.65
CA SER A 186 15.52 4.78 3.30
C SER A 186 14.13 4.70 2.71
N VAL A 187 13.40 5.82 2.74
CA VAL A 187 12.09 5.97 2.10
C VAL A 187 12.13 5.69 0.60
N GLU A 188 13.27 5.94 -0.04
CA GLU A 188 13.45 5.64 -1.47
C GLU A 188 13.69 4.16 -1.75
N GLY A 189 14.13 3.39 -0.76
CA GLY A 189 14.63 2.04 -1.01
C GLY A 189 15.85 2.04 -1.93
N ASN A 190 16.29 0.87 -2.35
CA ASN A 190 17.51 0.69 -3.15
C ASN A 190 17.31 -0.03 -4.49
N LEU A 191 16.07 -0.36 -4.84
CA LEU A 191 15.77 -1.08 -6.08
C LEU A 191 15.80 -0.13 -7.29
N ASN A 192 16.48 -0.56 -8.36
CA ASN A 192 16.50 0.11 -9.67
C ASN A 192 16.80 1.61 -9.61
N PRO A 193 17.92 2.05 -9.07
CA PRO A 193 18.25 3.48 -8.99
C PRO A 193 18.20 4.13 -10.38
N THR A 194 17.81 5.40 -10.45
CA THR A 194 17.71 6.15 -11.70
C THR A 194 18.28 7.56 -11.55
N THR A 195 18.86 8.06 -12.62
CA THR A 195 19.24 9.47 -12.78
C THR A 195 18.22 10.24 -13.63
N ILE A 196 17.23 9.54 -14.19
CA ILE A 196 16.19 10.15 -15.01
C ILE A 196 15.23 10.90 -14.11
N ASN A 197 15.04 12.18 -14.39
CA ASN A 197 14.07 12.98 -13.67
C ASN A 197 12.66 12.64 -14.13
N TYR A 198 11.82 12.14 -13.25
CA TYR A 198 10.44 11.77 -13.50
C TYR A 198 9.47 12.59 -12.65
N GLN A 199 8.18 12.54 -12.99
CA GLN A 199 7.14 13.25 -12.25
C GLN A 199 5.86 12.43 -12.16
N ILE A 200 5.40 12.20 -10.93
CA ILE A 200 4.06 11.67 -10.66
C ILE A 200 3.07 12.83 -10.75
N LYS A 201 2.08 12.71 -11.64
CA LYS A 201 1.06 13.73 -11.93
C LYS A 201 -0.25 13.49 -11.18
N GLY A 202 -0.55 12.23 -10.89
CA GLY A 202 -1.79 11.91 -10.22
C GLY A 202 -1.73 10.59 -9.47
N VAL A 203 -2.57 10.48 -8.44
CA VAL A 203 -2.76 9.26 -7.64
C VAL A 203 -4.25 8.99 -7.51
N GLY A 204 -4.68 7.83 -7.99
CA GLY A 204 -6.01 7.28 -7.74
C GLY A 204 -5.98 6.38 -6.51
N ASN A 205 -6.70 6.79 -5.48
CA ASN A 205 -6.88 6.03 -4.25
C ASN A 205 -8.31 5.49 -4.17
N PHE A 206 -8.46 4.19 -4.36
CA PHE A 206 -9.73 3.50 -4.24
C PHE A 206 -9.81 2.82 -2.87
N TYR A 207 -10.66 3.33 -2.00
CA TYR A 207 -10.89 2.83 -0.62
C TYR A 207 -9.62 2.45 0.17
N GLY A 208 -8.51 3.13 -0.12
CA GLY A 208 -7.29 3.11 0.66
C GLY A 208 -7.19 4.33 1.57
N GLY A 209 -5.98 4.64 2.01
CA GLY A 209 -5.74 5.77 2.91
C GLY A 209 -4.28 6.02 3.21
N MET A 210 -4.00 6.77 4.25
CA MET A 210 -2.66 7.11 4.73
C MET A 210 -2.44 6.61 6.15
N MET A 211 -1.21 6.18 6.45
CA MET A 211 -0.80 5.77 7.80
C MET A 211 -0.36 6.94 8.68
N SER A 212 -0.09 8.09 8.10
CA SER A 212 0.27 9.35 8.77
C SER A 212 -0.06 10.53 7.87
N ASN A 213 0.00 11.73 8.41
CA ASN A 213 -0.20 12.94 7.60
C ASN A 213 1.07 13.26 6.81
N TYR A 214 1.05 13.01 5.52
CA TYR A 214 2.16 13.30 4.59
C TYR A 214 2.25 14.76 4.18
N PHE A 215 1.23 15.58 4.45
CA PHE A 215 1.13 16.95 3.95
C PHE A 215 1.68 18.02 4.88
N LEU A 216 2.14 17.66 6.08
CA LEU A 216 2.58 18.63 7.08
C LEU A 216 3.97 19.21 6.84
N LYS A 217 4.81 18.54 6.08
CA LYS A 217 6.25 18.85 6.03
C LYS A 217 6.73 19.51 4.74
N HIS A 218 5.91 19.54 3.71
CA HIS A 218 6.34 19.99 2.39
C HIS A 218 5.40 21.01 1.77
N SER A 219 5.98 21.89 0.95
CA SER A 219 5.26 22.72 0.01
C SER A 219 5.03 21.95 -1.28
N TYR A 220 3.80 21.65 -1.61
CA TYR A 220 3.42 20.81 -2.75
C TYR A 220 3.05 21.61 -4.01
N SER A 221 3.83 22.62 -4.39
CA SER A 221 3.56 23.41 -5.62
C SER A 221 3.44 22.56 -6.90
N LYS A 222 3.96 21.34 -6.85
CA LYS A 222 3.90 20.35 -7.94
C LYS A 222 3.33 19.01 -7.48
N ALA A 223 2.52 19.03 -6.42
CA ALA A 223 1.90 17.81 -5.91
C ALA A 223 1.06 17.12 -6.98
N PRO A 224 1.06 15.78 -7.00
CA PRO A 224 0.13 15.03 -7.83
C PRO A 224 -1.32 15.36 -7.46
N VAL A 225 -2.20 15.36 -8.48
CA VAL A 225 -3.64 15.46 -8.24
C VAL A 225 -4.14 14.16 -7.64
N LEU A 226 -5.02 14.24 -6.65
CA LEU A 226 -5.63 13.07 -6.02
C LEU A 226 -7.01 12.80 -6.59
N TYR A 227 -7.28 11.55 -6.95
CA TYR A 227 -8.62 11.01 -7.12
C TYR A 227 -8.91 10.10 -5.94
N LEU A 228 -9.91 10.47 -5.14
CA LEU A 228 -10.28 9.78 -3.91
C LEU A 228 -11.67 9.18 -4.08
N PHE A 229 -11.75 7.87 -4.16
CA PHE A 229 -13.01 7.12 -4.22
C PHE A 229 -13.14 6.23 -3.00
N HIS A 230 -14.27 6.34 -2.27
CA HIS A 230 -14.46 5.56 -1.05
C HIS A 230 -15.95 5.45 -0.69
N GLN A 231 -16.41 4.25 -0.42
CA GLN A 231 -17.78 4.03 0.04
C GLN A 231 -17.97 4.44 1.52
N PRO A 232 -19.11 5.04 1.88
CA PRO A 232 -19.32 5.61 3.22
C PRO A 232 -19.18 4.62 4.38
N ASN A 233 -19.62 3.38 4.21
CA ASN A 233 -19.67 2.38 5.28
C ASN A 233 -18.63 1.26 5.09
N ASP A 234 -17.39 1.64 4.76
CA ASP A 234 -16.31 0.67 4.62
C ASP A 234 -15.96 0.07 5.99
N LEU A 235 -16.07 -1.26 6.09
CA LEU A 235 -15.84 -2.02 7.31
C LEU A 235 -14.35 -2.29 7.59
N VAL A 236 -13.51 -2.15 6.57
CA VAL A 236 -12.09 -2.50 6.60
C VAL A 236 -11.22 -1.26 6.75
N VAL A 237 -11.45 -0.26 5.88
CA VAL A 237 -10.74 1.01 5.86
C VAL A 237 -11.73 2.13 6.18
N PRO A 238 -11.79 2.61 7.43
CA PRO A 238 -12.71 3.69 7.80
C PRO A 238 -12.54 4.93 6.94
N ILE A 239 -13.63 5.43 6.36
CA ILE A 239 -13.59 6.53 5.36
C ILE A 239 -13.01 7.85 5.90
N GLU A 240 -13.31 8.22 7.14
CA GLU A 240 -12.72 9.41 7.77
C GLU A 240 -11.33 9.10 8.34
N GLY A 241 -11.25 8.01 9.06
CA GLY A 241 -10.08 7.53 9.77
C GLY A 241 -10.49 6.73 11.01
N GLY A 242 -9.58 5.90 11.46
CA GLY A 242 -9.82 4.98 12.55
C GLY A 242 -8.74 3.93 12.63
N ILE A 243 -9.10 2.73 13.02
CA ILE A 243 -8.22 1.56 13.00
C ILE A 243 -8.69 0.58 11.91
N PHE A 244 -7.77 -0.13 11.31
CA PHE A 244 -8.10 -1.18 10.32
C PHE A 244 -9.12 -2.18 10.87
N TYR A 245 -10.09 -2.57 10.05
CA TYR A 245 -11.17 -3.53 10.41
C TYR A 245 -12.04 -3.09 11.59
N GLN A 246 -12.13 -1.79 11.87
CA GLN A 246 -12.97 -1.29 12.96
C GLN A 246 -14.44 -1.68 12.79
N GLY A 247 -14.97 -1.55 11.57
CA GLY A 247 -16.34 -1.93 11.25
C GLY A 247 -16.56 -3.45 11.18
N ALA A 248 -15.56 -4.20 10.73
CA ALA A 248 -15.66 -5.65 10.59
C ALA A 248 -15.83 -6.37 11.92
N GLY A 249 -15.27 -5.85 13.01
CA GLY A 249 -15.43 -6.42 14.34
C GLY A 249 -16.88 -6.51 14.82
N ILE A 250 -17.74 -5.61 14.36
CA ILE A 250 -19.17 -5.60 14.68
C ILE A 250 -19.92 -6.63 13.83
N CYS A 251 -19.62 -6.72 12.52
CA CYS A 251 -20.35 -7.57 11.59
C CYS A 251 -19.93 -9.02 11.63
N TYR A 252 -18.69 -9.30 12.03
CA TYR A 252 -18.09 -10.64 12.00
C TYR A 252 -17.73 -11.17 13.39
N SER A 253 -18.45 -10.73 14.41
CA SER A 253 -18.21 -11.16 15.80
C SER A 253 -18.23 -12.69 16.01
N ASN A 254 -18.96 -13.41 15.16
CA ASN A 254 -19.05 -14.86 15.17
C ASN A 254 -18.12 -15.53 14.12
N PHE A 255 -17.30 -14.78 13.44
CA PHE A 255 -16.40 -15.34 12.41
C PHE A 255 -15.08 -15.71 13.09
N PRO A 256 -14.75 -17.02 13.21
CA PRO A 256 -13.56 -17.46 13.93
C PRO A 256 -12.25 -16.96 13.32
N THR A 257 -12.32 -16.41 12.11
CA THR A 257 -11.17 -15.90 11.35
C THR A 257 -10.80 -14.46 11.70
N PHE A 258 -11.67 -13.72 12.37
CA PHE A 258 -11.37 -12.36 12.81
C PHE A 258 -10.92 -12.37 14.26
N CYS A 259 -9.66 -12.08 14.46
CA CYS A 259 -9.07 -11.92 15.77
C CYS A 259 -9.64 -10.67 16.43
N GLN A 260 -10.78 -10.80 17.12
CA GLN A 260 -11.48 -9.68 17.77
C GLN A 260 -10.60 -8.93 18.79
N SER A 261 -9.64 -9.62 19.37
CA SER A 261 -8.71 -9.10 20.36
C SER A 261 -7.52 -8.33 19.75
N ILE A 262 -7.54 -8.02 18.45
CA ILE A 262 -6.47 -7.22 17.83
C ILE A 262 -6.60 -5.77 18.28
N VAL A 263 -5.90 -5.41 19.33
CA VAL A 263 -5.98 -4.09 19.97
C VAL A 263 -4.97 -3.09 19.43
N ASN A 264 -3.86 -3.54 18.85
CA ASN A 264 -2.73 -2.69 18.47
C ASN A 264 -2.62 -2.46 16.96
N ARG A 265 -3.77 -2.35 16.29
CA ARG A 265 -3.81 -1.95 14.89
C ARG A 265 -3.50 -0.46 14.74
N PRO A 266 -2.74 -0.05 13.72
CA PRO A 266 -2.45 1.36 13.54
C PRO A 266 -3.71 2.15 13.19
N ARG A 267 -3.70 3.42 13.57
CA ARG A 267 -4.68 4.37 13.06
C ARG A 267 -4.32 4.72 11.62
N LEU A 268 -5.34 4.96 10.84
CA LEU A 268 -5.24 5.39 9.45
C LEU A 268 -6.12 6.63 9.21
N ILE A 269 -5.92 7.25 8.06
CA ILE A 269 -6.70 8.37 7.55
C ILE A 269 -7.28 7.91 6.21
N GLY A 270 -8.60 7.73 6.14
CA GLY A 270 -9.29 7.33 4.93
C GLY A 270 -9.53 8.50 3.96
N SER A 271 -10.21 8.25 2.84
CA SER A 271 -10.35 9.25 1.77
C SER A 271 -11.06 10.54 2.20
N LEU A 272 -12.12 10.46 3.02
CA LEU A 272 -12.78 11.65 3.56
C LEU A 272 -11.88 12.39 4.56
N GLY A 273 -11.14 11.63 5.38
CA GLY A 273 -10.15 12.21 6.28
C GLY A 273 -9.03 12.94 5.53
N ILE A 274 -8.54 12.38 4.43
CA ILE A 274 -7.56 13.03 3.54
C ILE A 274 -8.13 14.32 2.97
N LYS A 275 -9.35 14.27 2.42
CA LYS A 275 -10.06 15.45 1.92
C LYS A 275 -10.16 16.55 2.99
N ASN A 276 -10.68 16.22 4.17
CA ASN A 276 -10.85 17.18 5.26
C ASN A 276 -9.52 17.79 5.73
N MET A 277 -8.46 16.98 5.72
CA MET A 277 -7.11 17.43 6.02
C MET A 277 -6.61 18.44 4.98
N ILE A 278 -6.75 18.15 3.69
CA ILE A 278 -6.38 19.06 2.61
C ILE A 278 -7.16 20.37 2.74
N ASP A 279 -8.46 20.31 2.95
CA ASP A 279 -9.30 21.49 3.11
C ASP A 279 -8.87 22.35 4.31
N SER A 280 -8.50 21.72 5.42
CA SER A 280 -8.03 22.42 6.62
C SER A 280 -6.67 23.11 6.45
N LEU A 281 -5.85 22.61 5.55
CA LEU A 281 -4.53 23.15 5.25
C LEU A 281 -4.55 24.15 4.09
N ASN A 282 -5.61 24.16 3.29
CA ASN A 282 -5.74 25.04 2.13
C ASN A 282 -5.66 26.52 2.56
N GLY A 283 -4.83 27.29 1.86
CA GLY A 283 -4.51 28.68 2.21
C GLY A 283 -3.47 28.86 3.32
N LYS A 284 -3.03 27.80 3.98
CA LYS A 284 -1.93 27.81 4.97
C LYS A 284 -0.62 27.26 4.42
N VAL A 285 -0.74 26.23 3.61
CA VAL A 285 0.36 25.57 2.89
C VAL A 285 -0.13 25.17 1.50
N GLU A 286 0.79 24.92 0.57
CA GLU A 286 0.42 24.34 -0.70
C GLU A 286 0.02 22.88 -0.52
N VAL A 287 -1.17 22.51 -0.97
CA VAL A 287 -1.74 21.18 -0.84
C VAL A 287 -2.09 20.58 -2.20
N PRO A 288 -2.17 19.24 -2.31
CA PRO A 288 -2.64 18.60 -3.53
C PRO A 288 -4.06 19.05 -3.90
N LYS A 289 -4.33 19.18 -5.21
CA LYS A 289 -5.71 19.23 -5.71
C LYS A 289 -6.32 17.85 -5.65
N TYR A 290 -7.63 17.76 -5.46
CA TYR A 290 -8.30 16.48 -5.38
C TYR A 290 -9.66 16.47 -6.10
N ILE A 291 -10.11 15.26 -6.48
CA ILE A 291 -11.48 14.89 -6.81
C ILE A 291 -11.89 13.84 -5.79
N TYR A 292 -13.06 13.99 -5.18
CA TYR A 292 -13.59 13.08 -4.17
C TYR A 292 -14.97 12.56 -4.60
N GLU A 293 -15.14 11.22 -4.59
CA GLU A 293 -16.38 10.52 -4.94
C GLU A 293 -16.71 9.42 -3.92
#